data_22deed11c60795d70a017ef81159b3e9
#
_entry.id   22deed11c60795d70a017ef81159b3e9
#
_cell.length_a   1.000
_cell.length_b   1.000
_cell.length_c   1.000
_cell.angle_alpha   90.00
_cell.angle_beta   90.00
_cell.angle_gamma   90.00
#
_symmetry.space_group_name_H-M   'P 1'
#
loop_
_entity.id
_entity.type
_entity.pdbx_description
1 polymer ?
#
loop_
_entity_poly.entity_id
_entity_poly.type
_entity_poly.pdbx_seq_one_letter_code
_entity_poly.pdbx_strand_id
1 'polypeptide(L)'
;MEEGNLTKYSFNLEQLIQLKEKRLGTLRSNYFNVQSCERALKNAENRLYLKTDFKAEGLTNDKMRNAYVSDNTYDLRFRLDMAKYELKQQEDSLQILNDLINYRLKEE
;
A
#
# COMPACT_ATOMS: atom_id res chain seq x y z
N MET A 1 -1.01 29.04 19.39
CA MET A 1 -0.58 27.66 19.54
C MET A 1 -1.23 26.80 18.46
N GLU A 2 -0.47 26.01 17.79
CA GLU A 2 -0.96 25.24 16.66
C GLU A 2 -1.69 23.98 17.12
N GLU A 3 -2.90 23.77 16.61
CA GLU A 3 -3.70 22.59 16.95
C GLU A 3 -3.02 21.27 16.58
N GLY A 4 -2.28 21.25 15.47
CA GLY A 4 -1.56 20.07 15.02
C GLY A 4 -0.51 19.57 15.99
N ASN A 5 0.13 20.46 16.71
CA ASN A 5 1.13 20.11 17.72
C ASN A 5 0.50 19.59 19.01
N LEU A 6 -0.72 20.01 19.30
CA LEU A 6 -1.42 19.59 20.49
C LEU A 6 -2.11 18.25 20.37
N THR A 7 -2.57 17.90 19.17
CA THR A 7 -3.45 16.74 18.96
C THR A 7 -2.84 15.43 19.45
N LYS A 8 -1.57 15.16 19.13
CA LYS A 8 -0.93 13.90 19.52
C LYS A 8 -0.38 13.92 20.94
N TYR A 9 0.17 15.06 21.36
CA TYR A 9 0.84 15.17 22.66
C TYR A 9 -0.12 15.46 23.82
N SER A 10 -1.30 16.01 23.51
CA SER A 10 -2.32 16.26 24.51
C SER A 10 -3.25 15.09 24.78
N PHE A 11 -3.20 14.04 23.95
CA PHE A 11 -4.02 12.85 24.14
C PHE A 11 -3.57 12.07 25.38
N ASN A 12 -4.53 11.60 26.17
CA ASN A 12 -4.22 10.67 27.24
C ASN A 12 -4.00 9.25 26.67
N LEU A 13 -3.55 8.35 27.53
CA LEU A 13 -3.23 6.98 27.11
C LEU A 13 -4.44 6.26 26.48
N GLU A 14 -5.63 6.42 27.06
CA GLU A 14 -6.84 5.79 26.53
C GLU A 14 -7.16 6.29 25.12
N GLN A 15 -7.06 7.59 24.88
CA GLN A 15 -7.28 8.19 23.56
C GLN A 15 -6.26 7.68 22.54
N LEU A 16 -5.01 7.52 22.95
CA LEU A 16 -3.96 6.99 22.08
C LEU A 16 -4.23 5.55 21.72
N ILE A 17 -4.70 4.74 22.65
CA ILE A 17 -5.05 3.35 22.39
C ILE A 17 -6.23 3.25 21.43
N GLN A 18 -7.25 4.09 21.61
CA GLN A 18 -8.39 4.15 20.68
C GLN A 18 -7.96 4.55 19.27
N LEU A 19 -7.05 5.52 19.17
CA LEU A 19 -6.49 5.95 17.89
C LEU A 19 -5.71 4.83 17.22
N LYS A 20 -4.95 4.06 18.01
CA LYS A 20 -4.22 2.89 17.51
C LYS A 20 -5.17 1.84 16.94
N GLU A 21 -6.26 1.53 17.62
CA GLU A 21 -7.26 0.57 17.13
C GLU A 21 -7.84 1.01 15.79
N LYS A 22 -8.16 2.29 15.67
CA LYS A 22 -8.67 2.87 14.42
C LYS A 22 -7.65 2.74 13.29
N ARG A 23 -6.38 3.03 13.59
CA ARG A 23 -5.30 2.94 12.60
C ARG A 23 -5.02 1.50 12.18
N LEU A 24 -5.17 0.54 13.10
CA LEU A 24 -5.05 -0.88 12.74
C LEU A 24 -6.11 -1.30 11.74
N GLY A 25 -7.34 -0.78 11.87
CA GLY A 25 -8.40 -1.02 10.89
C GLY A 25 -8.05 -0.48 9.51
N THR A 26 -7.52 0.74 9.46
CA THR A 26 -7.04 1.36 8.22
C THR A 26 -5.89 0.56 7.61
N LEU A 27 -4.97 0.09 8.44
CA LEU A 27 -3.83 -0.72 8.00
C LEU A 27 -4.30 -2.02 7.35
N ARG A 28 -5.27 -2.71 7.94
CA ARG A 28 -5.86 -3.93 7.35
C ARG A 28 -6.47 -3.65 5.98
N SER A 29 -7.20 -2.54 5.85
CA SER A 29 -7.79 -2.14 4.57
C SER A 29 -6.71 -1.89 3.53
N ASN A 30 -5.60 -1.27 3.91
CA ASN A 30 -4.48 -1.02 3.01
C ASN A 30 -3.79 -2.32 2.59
N TYR A 31 -3.60 -3.28 3.50
CA TYR A 31 -3.08 -4.61 3.14
C TYR A 31 -3.98 -5.30 2.13
N PHE A 32 -5.28 -5.25 2.37
CA PHE A 32 -6.25 -5.85 1.45
C PHE A 32 -6.21 -5.20 0.08
N ASN A 33 -6.06 -3.88 0.04
CA ASN A 33 -5.96 -3.14 -1.21
C ASN A 33 -4.70 -3.52 -2.00
N VAL A 34 -3.56 -3.66 -1.33
CA VAL A 34 -2.32 -4.13 -1.97
C VAL A 34 -2.51 -5.51 -2.58
N GLN A 35 -3.09 -6.44 -1.83
CA GLN A 35 -3.35 -7.80 -2.33
C GLN A 35 -4.29 -7.80 -3.53
N SER A 36 -5.33 -6.96 -3.51
CA SER A 36 -6.26 -6.83 -4.64
C SER A 36 -5.57 -6.28 -5.87
N CYS A 37 -4.70 -5.28 -5.71
CA CYS A 37 -3.94 -4.71 -6.82
C CYS A 37 -2.93 -5.71 -7.38
N GLU A 38 -2.26 -6.48 -6.53
CA GLU A 38 -1.33 -7.53 -6.97
C GLU A 38 -2.05 -8.59 -7.79
N ARG A 39 -3.22 -9.01 -7.33
CA ARG A 39 -4.03 -10.01 -8.02
C ARG A 39 -4.52 -9.48 -9.37
N ALA A 40 -5.00 -8.25 -9.42
CA ALA A 40 -5.47 -7.62 -10.65
C ALA A 40 -4.34 -7.53 -11.68
N LEU A 41 -3.16 -7.10 -11.26
CA LEU A 41 -1.98 -7.02 -12.12
C LEU A 41 -1.59 -8.39 -12.65
N LYS A 42 -1.48 -9.39 -11.79
CA LYS A 42 -1.10 -10.76 -12.17
C LYS A 42 -2.10 -11.35 -13.14
N ASN A 43 -3.39 -11.16 -12.91
CA ASN A 43 -4.44 -11.65 -13.80
C ASN A 43 -4.35 -10.98 -15.17
N ALA A 44 -4.10 -9.68 -15.22
CA ALA A 44 -3.95 -8.95 -16.48
C ALA A 44 -2.73 -9.40 -17.25
N GLU A 45 -1.60 -9.58 -16.57
CA GLU A 45 -0.37 -10.11 -17.20
C GLU A 45 -0.60 -11.50 -17.78
N ASN A 46 -1.18 -12.40 -17.00
CA ASN A 46 -1.48 -13.76 -17.46
C ASN A 46 -2.40 -13.77 -18.66
N ARG A 47 -3.42 -12.90 -18.64
CA ARG A 47 -4.37 -12.79 -19.76
C ARG A 47 -3.66 -12.35 -21.04
N LEU A 48 -2.76 -11.37 -20.94
CA LEU A 48 -1.99 -10.89 -22.09
C LEU A 48 -1.08 -11.96 -22.64
N TYR A 49 -0.38 -12.72 -21.78
CA TYR A 49 0.47 -13.83 -22.23
C TYR A 49 -0.33 -14.95 -22.91
N LEU A 50 -1.52 -15.23 -22.43
CA LEU A 50 -2.33 -16.33 -22.96
C LEU A 50 -3.11 -15.96 -24.23
N LYS A 51 -3.55 -14.71 -24.35
CA LYS A 51 -4.48 -14.28 -25.42
C LYS A 51 -3.84 -13.47 -26.53
N THR A 52 -2.62 -12.97 -26.34
CA THR A 52 -1.95 -12.17 -27.35
C THR A 52 -1.26 -13.07 -28.36
N ASP A 53 -1.51 -12.83 -29.65
CA ASP A 53 -0.73 -13.46 -30.72
C ASP A 53 0.55 -12.64 -30.91
N PHE A 54 1.58 -12.99 -30.15
CA PHE A 54 2.84 -12.26 -30.16
C PHE A 54 3.52 -12.27 -31.52
N LYS A 55 3.37 -13.37 -32.27
CA LYS A 55 3.95 -13.50 -33.61
C LYS A 55 3.29 -12.51 -34.59
N ALA A 56 1.97 -12.38 -34.54
CA ALA A 56 1.23 -11.43 -35.36
C ALA A 56 1.60 -9.98 -35.02
N GLU A 57 1.92 -9.71 -33.75
CA GLU A 57 2.36 -8.38 -33.30
C GLU A 57 3.86 -8.12 -33.54
N GLY A 58 4.58 -9.07 -34.12
CA GLY A 58 6.02 -8.92 -34.38
C GLY A 58 6.90 -9.05 -33.15
N LEU A 59 6.37 -9.61 -32.05
CA LEU A 59 7.09 -9.75 -30.78
C LEU A 59 7.76 -11.13 -30.74
N THR A 60 8.99 -11.19 -31.22
CA THR A 60 9.65 -12.47 -31.53
C THR A 60 10.56 -13.00 -30.43
N ASN A 61 10.81 -12.24 -29.38
CA ASN A 61 11.64 -12.68 -28.25
C ASN A 61 11.01 -12.30 -26.91
N ASP A 62 11.52 -12.91 -25.83
CA ASP A 62 10.98 -12.70 -24.49
C ASP A 62 11.08 -11.25 -24.02
N LYS A 63 12.16 -10.57 -24.37
CA LYS A 63 12.33 -9.17 -23.99
C LYS A 63 11.24 -8.29 -24.58
N MET A 64 10.93 -8.49 -25.87
CA MET A 64 9.88 -7.74 -26.55
C MET A 64 8.49 -8.08 -25.99
N ARG A 65 8.22 -9.35 -25.71
CA ARG A 65 6.96 -9.79 -25.13
C ARG A 65 6.76 -9.21 -23.75
N ASN A 66 7.80 -9.23 -22.91
CA ASN A 66 7.76 -8.66 -21.56
C ASN A 66 7.56 -7.16 -21.59
N ALA A 67 8.19 -6.47 -22.52
CA ALA A 67 7.99 -5.02 -22.71
C ALA A 67 6.55 -4.69 -23.12
N TYR A 68 5.99 -5.49 -24.01
CA TYR A 68 4.60 -5.33 -24.45
C TYR A 68 3.62 -5.51 -23.28
N VAL A 69 3.79 -6.58 -22.51
CA VAL A 69 2.95 -6.86 -21.34
C VAL A 69 3.12 -5.72 -20.30
N SER A 70 4.33 -5.27 -20.10
CA SER A 70 4.65 -4.20 -19.20
C SER A 70 3.94 -2.89 -19.57
N ASP A 71 3.96 -2.54 -20.86
CA ASP A 71 3.28 -1.33 -21.35
C ASP A 71 1.77 -1.42 -21.19
N ASN A 72 1.19 -2.59 -21.45
CA ASN A 72 -0.26 -2.79 -21.40
C ASN A 72 -0.80 -2.99 -19.98
N THR A 73 0.07 -3.09 -18.99
CA THR A 73 -0.29 -3.20 -17.57
C THR A 73 0.23 -2.03 -16.72
N TYR A 74 0.65 -0.95 -17.37
CA TYR A 74 1.25 0.20 -16.70
C TYR A 74 0.34 0.78 -15.62
N ASP A 75 -0.94 1.01 -15.94
CA ASP A 75 -1.89 1.59 -15.00
C ASP A 75 -2.08 0.72 -13.76
N LEU A 76 -2.13 -0.60 -13.95
CA LEU A 76 -2.30 -1.53 -12.84
C LEU A 76 -1.05 -1.56 -11.95
N ARG A 77 0.14 -1.47 -12.55
CA ARG A 77 1.38 -1.38 -11.78
C ARG A 77 1.48 -0.07 -11.01
N PHE A 78 1.05 1.01 -11.64
CA PHE A 78 1.00 2.30 -10.95
C PHE A 78 0.07 2.26 -9.75
N ARG A 79 -1.12 1.66 -9.90
CA ARG A 79 -2.07 1.49 -8.79
C ARG A 79 -1.47 0.65 -7.66
N LEU A 80 -0.76 -0.42 -8.00
CA LEU A 80 -0.08 -1.26 -7.03
C LEU A 80 0.99 -0.48 -6.27
N ASP A 81 1.80 0.28 -6.98
CA ASP A 81 2.85 1.09 -6.37
C ASP A 81 2.27 2.13 -5.42
N MET A 82 1.16 2.78 -5.81
CA MET A 82 0.47 3.73 -4.95
C MET A 82 -0.13 3.05 -3.72
N ALA A 83 -0.69 1.87 -3.87
CA ALA A 83 -1.23 1.10 -2.75
C ALA A 83 -0.13 0.71 -1.75
N LYS A 84 1.03 0.30 -2.26
CA LYS A 84 2.20 -0.02 -1.42
C LYS A 84 2.72 1.21 -0.70
N TYR A 85 2.73 2.35 -1.37
CA TYR A 85 3.15 3.61 -0.76
C TYR A 85 2.23 4.01 0.39
N GLU A 86 0.92 3.92 0.19
CA GLU A 86 -0.07 4.20 1.24
C GLU A 86 0.09 3.26 2.43
N LEU A 87 0.31 1.97 2.16
CA LEU A 87 0.55 0.98 3.20
C LEU A 87 1.78 1.35 4.03
N LYS A 88 2.87 1.71 3.37
CA LYS A 88 4.10 2.11 4.04
C LYS A 88 3.88 3.33 4.94
N GLN A 89 3.14 4.32 4.45
CA GLN A 89 2.81 5.51 5.24
C GLN A 89 1.99 5.16 6.48
N GLN A 90 1.03 4.24 6.36
CA GLN A 90 0.23 3.81 7.50
C GLN A 90 1.06 3.02 8.51
N GLU A 91 1.97 2.18 8.03
CA GLU A 91 2.89 1.45 8.91
C GLU A 91 3.78 2.40 9.70
N ASP A 92 4.34 3.41 9.02
CA ASP A 92 5.19 4.42 9.66
C ASP A 92 4.41 5.25 10.68
N SER A 93 3.19 5.64 10.34
CA SER A 93 2.30 6.38 11.23
C SER A 93 1.94 5.56 12.48
N LEU A 94 1.70 4.27 12.31
CA LEU A 94 1.40 3.37 13.42
C LEU A 94 2.62 3.20 14.34
N GLN A 95 3.83 3.13 13.76
CA GLN A 95 5.06 3.04 14.54
C GLN A 95 5.25 4.27 15.44
N ILE A 96 5.01 5.46 14.88
CA ILE A 96 5.10 6.71 15.66
C ILE A 96 4.10 6.67 16.81
N LEU A 97 2.88 6.21 16.55
CA LEU A 97 1.83 6.11 17.55
C LEU A 97 2.20 5.11 18.65
N ASN A 98 2.77 3.97 18.29
CA ASN A 98 3.25 2.97 19.24
C ASN A 98 4.36 3.53 20.12
N ASP A 99 5.28 4.29 19.54
CA ASP A 99 6.36 4.93 20.28
C ASP A 99 5.82 5.94 21.30
N LEU A 100 4.81 6.70 20.90
CA LEU A 100 4.15 7.66 21.78
C LEU A 100 3.41 6.97 22.92
N ILE A 101 2.71 5.88 22.64
CA ILE A 101 2.03 5.08 23.67
C ILE A 101 3.06 4.52 24.68
N ASN A 102 4.15 3.98 24.19
CA ASN A 102 5.21 3.43 25.04
C ASN A 102 5.83 4.53 25.92
N TYR A 103 6.03 5.71 25.38
CA TYR A 103 6.51 6.85 26.15
C TYR A 103 5.54 7.23 27.27
N ARG A 104 4.24 7.26 26.99
CA ARG A 104 3.22 7.57 27.98
C ARG A 104 3.14 6.51 29.08
N LEU A 105 3.30 5.25 28.72
CA LEU A 105 3.30 4.15 29.68
C LEU A 105 4.48 4.26 30.67
N LYS A 106 5.63 4.73 30.20
CA LYS A 106 6.81 4.92 31.06
C LYS A 106 6.64 6.08 32.04
N GLU A 107 5.86 7.08 31.69
CA GLU A 107 5.58 8.22 32.54
C GLU A 107 4.62 7.88 33.69
N GLU A 108 3.79 6.89 33.50
CA GLU A 108 2.86 6.42 34.52
C GLU A 108 3.50 5.39 35.45
#